data_9b993fe78b067457e12733634b8075c5
#
_entry.id   9b993fe78b067457e12733634b8075c5
#
_cell.length_a   1.000
_cell.length_b   1.000
_cell.length_c   1.000
_cell.angle_alpha   90.00
_cell.angle_beta   90.00
_cell.angle_gamma   90.00
#
_symmetry.space_group_name_H-M   'P 1'
#
loop_
_entity.id
_entity.type
_entity.pdbx_description
1 polymer ?
#
loop_
_entity_poly.entity_id
_entity_poly.type
_entity_poly.pdbx_seq_one_letter_code
_entity_poly.pdbx_strand_id
1 'polypeptide(L)'
;MKRILITGANGQLGNEMRRLGAVSPNEYLFTDVAELDITDKGAVIEYVKENKVDIIVNCAAYTNVDKAEDDEATAELINATAVRNLAEAMNDVDGTLFHVSTDYVFGADGNTPRAEDMPLNPLGAYGRTKLHGEQAIAEVGCKAIIIRTAWLYSEFGNNFLKTMLRLTAEKESLNVVFDQVGTPTYAGDLALAIFSIIEGDIYKDNEGVYHFSNEGVCSWYDFAQEIASAMRHDKCKINPCHSNEFPSKVTRPPFSVLDKTKIKTTFGIEIPHWRDSMLYCLQRLTQQQQ
;
A
#
# COMPACT_ATOMS: atom_id res chain seq x y z
N MET A 1 -7.75 -24.56 -10.02
CA MET A 1 -8.33 -23.56 -9.09
C MET A 1 -7.26 -23.29 -8.05
N LYS A 2 -6.80 -22.03 -7.94
CA LYS A 2 -5.77 -21.62 -6.96
C LYS A 2 -6.46 -21.25 -5.65
N ARG A 3 -5.73 -21.41 -4.53
CA ARG A 3 -6.11 -20.89 -3.21
C ARG A 3 -5.22 -19.72 -2.84
N ILE A 4 -5.83 -18.54 -2.72
CA ILE A 4 -5.16 -17.28 -2.49
C ILE A 4 -5.51 -16.78 -1.08
N LEU A 5 -4.51 -16.68 -0.21
CA LEU A 5 -4.67 -16.13 1.13
C LEU A 5 -4.40 -14.62 1.12
N ILE A 6 -5.34 -13.84 1.60
CA ILE A 6 -5.22 -12.39 1.81
C ILE A 6 -5.05 -12.15 3.30
N THR A 7 -3.89 -11.66 3.73
CA THR A 7 -3.67 -11.23 5.12
C THR A 7 -3.96 -9.74 5.28
N GLY A 8 -4.31 -9.29 6.49
CA GLY A 8 -4.74 -7.91 6.72
C GLY A 8 -6.03 -7.58 5.94
N ALA A 9 -6.93 -8.56 5.86
CA ALA A 9 -8.12 -8.53 5.00
C ALA A 9 -9.14 -7.44 5.38
N ASN A 10 -9.08 -6.90 6.59
CA ASN A 10 -9.94 -5.82 7.06
C ASN A 10 -9.35 -4.42 6.79
N GLY A 11 -8.12 -4.35 6.26
CA GLY A 11 -7.48 -3.11 5.84
C GLY A 11 -8.02 -2.57 4.51
N GLN A 12 -7.45 -1.45 4.04
CA GLN A 12 -7.85 -0.79 2.80
C GLN A 12 -7.74 -1.72 1.59
N LEU A 13 -6.54 -2.26 1.35
CA LEU A 13 -6.27 -3.14 0.23
C LEU A 13 -6.96 -4.50 0.38
N GLY A 14 -6.98 -5.06 1.60
CA GLY A 14 -7.64 -6.34 1.87
C GLY A 14 -9.14 -6.32 1.53
N ASN A 15 -9.84 -5.24 1.86
CA ASN A 15 -11.26 -5.07 1.48
C ASN A 15 -11.45 -4.95 -0.03
N GLU A 16 -10.55 -4.26 -0.76
CA GLU A 16 -10.62 -4.20 -2.22
C GLU A 16 -10.33 -5.58 -2.86
N MET A 17 -9.37 -6.34 -2.33
CA MET A 17 -9.12 -7.72 -2.75
C MET A 17 -10.33 -8.61 -2.48
N ARG A 18 -11.06 -8.42 -1.36
CA ARG A 18 -12.29 -9.16 -1.05
C ARG A 18 -13.38 -8.96 -2.10
N ARG A 19 -13.50 -7.74 -2.61
CA ARG A 19 -14.48 -7.42 -3.66
C ARG A 19 -14.17 -8.10 -4.98
N LEU A 20 -12.89 -8.12 -5.36
CA LEU A 20 -12.44 -8.77 -6.59
C LEU A 20 -12.47 -10.31 -6.45
N GLY A 21 -12.06 -10.84 -5.32
CA GLY A 21 -12.10 -12.27 -5.03
C GLY A 21 -13.51 -12.86 -5.09
N ALA A 22 -14.55 -12.07 -4.77
CA ALA A 22 -15.94 -12.52 -4.82
C ALA A 22 -16.45 -12.91 -6.22
N VAL A 23 -15.77 -12.44 -7.28
CA VAL A 23 -16.14 -12.75 -8.68
C VAL A 23 -15.10 -13.63 -9.39
N SER A 24 -14.06 -14.09 -8.69
CA SER A 24 -13.01 -14.94 -9.20
C SER A 24 -13.45 -16.40 -9.31
N PRO A 25 -12.95 -17.17 -10.30
CA PRO A 25 -13.06 -18.62 -10.33
C PRO A 25 -12.12 -19.32 -9.34
N ASN A 26 -11.17 -18.60 -8.75
CA ASN A 26 -10.24 -19.08 -7.74
C ASN A 26 -10.81 -18.89 -6.32
N GLU A 27 -10.29 -19.62 -5.35
CA GLU A 27 -10.70 -19.55 -3.95
C GLU A 27 -9.85 -18.50 -3.21
N TYR A 28 -10.49 -17.46 -2.68
CA TYR A 28 -9.87 -16.43 -1.87
C TYR A 28 -10.19 -16.60 -0.39
N LEU A 29 -9.15 -16.80 0.42
CA LEU A 29 -9.23 -16.91 1.87
C LEU A 29 -8.84 -15.57 2.49
N PHE A 30 -9.61 -15.08 3.45
CA PHE A 30 -9.41 -13.75 4.03
C PHE A 30 -9.17 -13.86 5.53
N THR A 31 -8.00 -13.39 5.98
CA THR A 31 -7.62 -13.40 7.40
C THR A 31 -7.14 -12.03 7.86
N ASP A 32 -7.44 -11.74 9.10
CA ASP A 32 -6.81 -10.65 9.87
C ASP A 32 -6.24 -11.24 11.16
N VAL A 33 -5.74 -10.42 12.08
CA VAL A 33 -5.07 -10.88 13.29
C VAL A 33 -5.92 -11.83 14.14
N ALA A 34 -7.24 -11.71 14.10
CA ALA A 34 -8.15 -12.59 14.84
C ALA A 34 -8.23 -14.01 14.27
N GLU A 35 -8.13 -14.17 12.94
CA GLU A 35 -8.18 -15.46 12.26
C GLU A 35 -6.80 -16.08 12.09
N LEU A 36 -5.77 -15.25 11.87
CA LEU A 36 -4.38 -15.67 11.69
C LEU A 36 -3.43 -14.57 12.14
N ASP A 37 -2.81 -14.74 13.29
CA ASP A 37 -1.69 -13.89 13.71
C ASP A 37 -0.44 -14.24 12.91
N ILE A 38 -0.09 -13.40 11.94
CA ILE A 38 1.08 -13.63 11.08
C ILE A 38 2.43 -13.52 11.82
N THR A 39 2.43 -13.05 13.06
CA THR A 39 3.64 -13.03 13.90
C THR A 39 3.92 -14.41 14.53
N ASP A 40 2.92 -15.30 14.59
CA ASP A 40 3.09 -16.70 14.99
C ASP A 40 3.48 -17.55 13.78
N LYS A 41 4.77 -17.89 13.69
CA LYS A 41 5.33 -18.71 12.62
C LYS A 41 4.66 -20.09 12.52
N GLY A 42 4.37 -20.71 13.67
CA GLY A 42 3.75 -22.03 13.70
C GLY A 42 2.35 -22.00 13.09
N ALA A 43 1.53 -21.04 13.53
CA ALA A 43 0.18 -20.86 13.02
C ALA A 43 0.17 -20.56 11.50
N VAL A 44 1.11 -19.73 11.01
CA VAL A 44 1.22 -19.43 9.58
C VAL A 44 1.52 -20.67 8.76
N ILE A 45 2.52 -21.48 9.16
CA ILE A 45 2.92 -22.70 8.45
C ILE A 45 1.77 -23.73 8.44
N GLU A 46 1.12 -23.92 9.58
CA GLU A 46 -0.03 -24.83 9.71
C GLU A 46 -1.18 -24.38 8.80
N TYR A 47 -1.56 -23.10 8.88
CA TYR A 47 -2.65 -22.54 8.06
C TYR A 47 -2.40 -22.71 6.56
N VAL A 48 -1.18 -22.39 6.09
CA VAL A 48 -0.80 -22.53 4.68
C VAL A 48 -0.91 -23.98 4.21
N LYS A 49 -0.42 -24.95 5.01
CA LYS A 49 -0.44 -26.37 4.66
C LYS A 49 -1.85 -26.96 4.69
N GLU A 50 -2.62 -26.70 5.74
CA GLU A 50 -3.99 -27.23 5.89
C GLU A 50 -4.93 -26.71 4.81
N ASN A 51 -4.82 -25.42 4.49
CA ASN A 51 -5.65 -24.79 3.47
C ASN A 51 -5.07 -24.94 2.05
N LYS A 52 -3.90 -25.59 1.87
CA LYS A 52 -3.24 -25.78 0.57
C LYS A 52 -3.12 -24.47 -0.19
N VAL A 53 -2.57 -23.45 0.45
CA VAL A 53 -2.43 -22.10 -0.10
C VAL A 53 -1.38 -22.10 -1.19
N ASP A 54 -1.74 -21.63 -2.39
CA ASP A 54 -0.83 -21.47 -3.52
C ASP A 54 -0.17 -20.10 -3.57
N ILE A 55 -0.90 -19.07 -3.13
CA ILE A 55 -0.48 -17.66 -3.16
C ILE A 55 -0.88 -16.97 -1.86
N ILE A 56 0.04 -16.20 -1.29
CA ILE A 56 -0.30 -15.20 -0.25
C ILE A 56 -0.24 -13.80 -0.86
N VAL A 57 -1.25 -12.97 -0.60
CA VAL A 57 -1.20 -11.51 -0.80
C VAL A 57 -1.14 -10.87 0.58
N ASN A 58 0.04 -10.45 0.99
CA ASN A 58 0.26 -9.80 2.27
C ASN A 58 -0.11 -8.32 2.21
N CYS A 59 -1.32 -7.99 2.68
CA CYS A 59 -1.82 -6.63 2.86
C CYS A 59 -1.64 -6.13 4.32
N ALA A 60 -1.22 -7.01 5.25
CA ALA A 60 -0.97 -6.65 6.65
C ALA A 60 0.31 -5.85 6.78
N ALA A 61 0.25 -4.76 7.54
CA ALA A 61 1.41 -3.95 7.87
C ALA A 61 1.12 -3.03 9.08
N TYR A 62 2.16 -2.70 9.81
CA TYR A 62 2.14 -1.57 10.74
C TYR A 62 2.36 -0.29 9.94
N THR A 63 1.31 0.51 9.72
CA THR A 63 1.31 1.64 8.78
C THR A 63 1.32 3.03 9.42
N ASN A 64 1.26 3.11 10.76
CA ASN A 64 1.30 4.39 11.45
C ASN A 64 2.75 4.91 11.52
N VAL A 65 3.11 5.77 10.57
CA VAL A 65 4.48 6.28 10.36
C VAL A 65 5.02 6.99 11.61
N ASP A 66 4.22 7.91 12.21
CA ASP A 66 4.65 8.67 13.39
C ASP A 66 4.74 7.78 14.64
N LYS A 67 3.82 6.82 14.81
CA LYS A 67 3.83 5.90 15.95
C LYS A 67 4.94 4.85 15.84
N ALA A 68 5.38 4.51 14.62
CA ALA A 68 6.48 3.59 14.43
C ALA A 68 7.81 4.09 15.03
N GLU A 69 8.00 5.40 15.15
CA GLU A 69 9.17 5.97 15.82
C GLU A 69 9.15 5.73 17.35
N ASP A 70 7.96 5.67 17.94
CA ASP A 70 7.80 5.40 19.36
C ASP A 70 7.73 3.90 19.67
N ASP A 71 7.39 3.06 18.70
CA ASP A 71 7.15 1.62 18.85
C ASP A 71 7.73 0.82 17.66
N GLU A 72 9.04 1.03 17.42
CA GLU A 72 9.77 0.36 16.33
C GLU A 72 9.78 -1.17 16.52
N ALA A 73 9.77 -1.66 17.75
CA ALA A 73 9.76 -3.10 18.00
C ALA A 73 8.48 -3.79 17.47
N THR A 74 7.31 -3.20 17.69
CA THR A 74 6.06 -3.71 17.12
C THR A 74 6.03 -3.53 15.60
N ALA A 75 6.54 -2.42 15.09
CA ALA A 75 6.65 -2.20 13.65
C ALA A 75 7.57 -3.26 13.00
N GLU A 76 8.72 -3.57 13.60
CA GLU A 76 9.65 -4.61 13.14
C GLU A 76 9.02 -6.00 13.18
N LEU A 77 8.31 -6.32 14.27
CA LEU A 77 7.61 -7.61 14.41
C LEU A 77 6.62 -7.84 13.28
N ILE A 78 5.82 -6.82 12.94
CA ILE A 78 4.77 -6.94 11.91
C ILE A 78 5.33 -6.77 10.50
N ASN A 79 6.23 -5.79 10.27
CA ASN A 79 6.70 -5.43 8.95
C ASN A 79 7.89 -6.28 8.46
N ALA A 80 8.61 -6.96 9.35
CA ALA A 80 9.77 -7.77 9.01
C ALA A 80 9.65 -9.21 9.47
N THR A 81 9.48 -9.47 10.79
CA THR A 81 9.44 -10.84 11.32
C THR A 81 8.24 -11.62 10.77
N ALA A 82 7.04 -11.03 10.78
CA ALA A 82 5.86 -11.66 10.23
C ALA A 82 5.98 -11.88 8.70
N VAL A 83 6.62 -10.97 7.98
CA VAL A 83 6.88 -11.14 6.53
C VAL A 83 7.83 -12.32 6.29
N ARG A 84 8.86 -12.50 7.12
CA ARG A 84 9.73 -13.69 7.08
C ARG A 84 8.92 -14.97 7.30
N ASN A 85 8.00 -14.99 8.27
CA ASN A 85 7.16 -16.17 8.53
C ASN A 85 6.31 -16.55 7.30
N LEU A 86 5.72 -15.54 6.64
CA LEU A 86 4.95 -15.75 5.40
C LEU A 86 5.85 -16.26 4.27
N ALA A 87 7.04 -15.69 4.10
CA ALA A 87 7.99 -16.08 3.07
C ALA A 87 8.46 -17.54 3.27
N GLU A 88 8.81 -17.93 4.50
CA GLU A 88 9.22 -19.29 4.83
C GLU A 88 8.08 -20.30 4.60
N ALA A 89 6.84 -19.96 5.01
CA ALA A 89 5.69 -20.82 4.77
C ALA A 89 5.42 -21.03 3.28
N MET A 90 5.58 -19.98 2.45
CA MET A 90 5.40 -20.11 1.00
C MET A 90 6.56 -20.85 0.35
N ASN A 91 7.80 -20.68 0.83
CA ASN A 91 8.95 -21.45 0.37
C ASN A 91 8.78 -22.97 0.64
N ASP A 92 8.23 -23.33 1.80
CA ASP A 92 7.95 -24.73 2.19
C ASP A 92 6.97 -25.43 1.24
N VAL A 93 6.06 -24.73 0.60
CA VAL A 93 5.02 -25.28 -0.29
C VAL A 93 5.26 -24.95 -1.77
N ASP A 94 6.42 -24.36 -2.12
CA ASP A 94 6.74 -23.89 -3.47
C ASP A 94 5.73 -22.86 -4.02
N GLY A 95 5.07 -22.11 -3.14
CA GLY A 95 4.07 -21.09 -3.46
C GLY A 95 4.67 -19.72 -3.75
N THR A 96 3.81 -18.72 -4.00
CA THR A 96 4.24 -17.36 -4.33
C THR A 96 3.74 -16.34 -3.31
N LEU A 97 4.61 -15.43 -2.87
CA LEU A 97 4.27 -14.32 -1.97
C LEU A 97 4.15 -13.01 -2.76
N PHE A 98 2.96 -12.40 -2.75
CA PHE A 98 2.78 -10.99 -3.10
C PHE A 98 2.90 -10.16 -1.83
N HIS A 99 3.88 -9.27 -1.76
CA HIS A 99 4.11 -8.41 -0.60
C HIS A 99 3.99 -6.94 -0.95
N VAL A 100 3.13 -6.22 -0.21
CA VAL A 100 2.98 -4.77 -0.40
C VAL A 100 3.96 -4.02 0.48
N SER A 101 4.89 -3.29 -0.14
CA SER A 101 5.88 -2.44 0.49
C SER A 101 5.57 -0.95 0.25
N THR A 102 6.53 -0.06 0.45
CA THR A 102 6.33 1.39 0.51
C THR A 102 7.44 2.18 -0.20
N ASP A 103 7.10 3.38 -0.65
CA ASP A 103 8.03 4.42 -1.09
C ASP A 103 8.96 4.92 0.02
N TYR A 104 8.61 4.73 1.30
CA TYR A 104 9.44 5.11 2.46
C TYR A 104 10.74 4.32 2.61
N VAL A 105 10.97 3.28 1.80
CA VAL A 105 12.27 2.60 1.71
C VAL A 105 13.34 3.47 1.04
N PHE A 106 12.94 4.51 0.30
CA PHE A 106 13.84 5.49 -0.30
C PHE A 106 14.17 6.63 0.67
N GLY A 107 15.33 7.30 0.42
CA GLY A 107 15.75 8.48 1.16
C GLY A 107 15.16 9.79 0.61
N ALA A 108 15.69 10.90 1.14
CA ALA A 108 15.28 12.25 0.73
C ALA A 108 15.98 12.76 -0.55
N ASP A 109 17.02 12.06 -1.01
CA ASP A 109 17.86 12.54 -2.09
C ASP A 109 17.19 12.45 -3.46
N GLY A 110 17.41 13.48 -4.29
CA GLY A 110 16.94 13.52 -5.68
C GLY A 110 15.50 13.98 -5.84
N ASN A 111 15.16 14.30 -7.09
CA ASN A 111 13.87 14.84 -7.53
C ASN A 111 13.37 14.20 -8.84
N THR A 112 13.84 13.00 -9.12
CA THR A 112 13.42 12.19 -10.26
C THR A 112 12.60 10.98 -9.78
N PRO A 113 11.69 10.44 -10.60
CA PRO A 113 10.94 9.24 -10.22
C PRO A 113 11.86 8.10 -9.80
N ARG A 114 11.51 7.45 -8.69
CA ARG A 114 12.28 6.36 -8.09
C ARG A 114 12.09 5.08 -8.89
N ALA A 115 13.16 4.57 -9.48
CA ALA A 115 13.18 3.24 -10.08
C ALA A 115 13.48 2.15 -9.03
N GLU A 116 13.15 0.90 -9.32
CA GLU A 116 13.23 -0.21 -8.37
C GLU A 116 14.67 -0.55 -7.94
N ASP A 117 15.66 -0.25 -8.78
CA ASP A 117 17.09 -0.49 -8.58
C ASP A 117 17.84 0.67 -7.91
N MET A 118 17.16 1.78 -7.61
CA MET A 118 17.78 2.91 -6.92
C MET A 118 18.16 2.55 -5.48
N PRO A 119 19.21 3.19 -4.93
CA PRO A 119 19.64 2.97 -3.54
C PRO A 119 18.52 3.23 -2.53
N LEU A 120 18.41 2.33 -1.56
CA LEU A 120 17.44 2.40 -0.47
C LEU A 120 18.09 3.01 0.76
N ASN A 121 17.47 4.03 1.34
CA ASN A 121 18.01 4.74 2.52
C ASN A 121 16.84 5.32 3.34
N PRO A 122 16.03 4.47 4.02
CA PRO A 122 14.84 4.89 4.74
C PRO A 122 15.17 5.88 5.85
N LEU A 123 14.37 6.97 5.96
CA LEU A 123 14.59 8.05 6.91
C LEU A 123 14.04 7.77 8.31
N GLY A 124 13.02 6.91 8.43
CA GLY A 124 12.31 6.64 9.68
C GLY A 124 12.07 5.15 9.92
N ALA A 125 11.60 4.81 11.12
CA ALA A 125 11.35 3.44 11.58
C ALA A 125 10.39 2.67 10.67
N TYR A 126 9.31 3.31 10.21
CA TYR A 126 8.39 2.69 9.27
C TYR A 126 9.08 2.21 7.99
N GLY A 127 9.86 3.08 7.34
CA GLY A 127 10.60 2.74 6.12
C GLY A 127 11.65 1.66 6.37
N ARG A 128 12.40 1.73 7.50
CA ARG A 128 13.39 0.72 7.88
C ARG A 128 12.75 -0.65 8.05
N THR A 129 11.69 -0.74 8.86
CA THR A 129 11.02 -2.03 9.14
C THR A 129 10.39 -2.65 7.89
N LYS A 130 9.83 -1.82 6.99
CA LYS A 130 9.33 -2.29 5.68
C LYS A 130 10.48 -2.81 4.79
N LEU A 131 11.62 -2.13 4.76
CA LEU A 131 12.81 -2.58 4.03
C LEU A 131 13.33 -3.91 4.61
N HIS A 132 13.35 -4.07 5.92
CA HIS A 132 13.75 -5.35 6.55
C HIS A 132 12.80 -6.49 6.12
N GLY A 133 11.52 -6.22 5.91
CA GLY A 133 10.57 -7.19 5.33
C GLY A 133 10.94 -7.61 3.91
N GLU A 134 11.30 -6.66 3.02
CA GLU A 134 11.80 -6.97 1.67
C GLU A 134 13.08 -7.81 1.72
N GLN A 135 14.01 -7.46 2.61
CA GLN A 135 15.25 -8.21 2.82
C GLN A 135 14.99 -9.63 3.34
N ALA A 136 14.04 -9.78 4.27
CA ALA A 136 13.64 -11.08 4.80
C ALA A 136 13.11 -12.02 3.70
N ILE A 137 12.32 -11.50 2.76
CA ILE A 137 11.86 -12.26 1.59
C ILE A 137 13.05 -12.71 0.73
N ALA A 138 13.98 -11.79 0.45
CA ALA A 138 15.18 -12.10 -0.36
C ALA A 138 16.10 -13.14 0.31
N GLU A 139 16.29 -13.04 1.64
CA GLU A 139 17.10 -13.99 2.42
C GLU A 139 16.49 -15.41 2.45
N VAL A 140 15.17 -15.49 2.55
CA VAL A 140 14.45 -16.78 2.49
C VAL A 140 14.52 -17.38 1.08
N GLY A 141 14.53 -16.53 0.05
CA GLY A 141 14.59 -16.96 -1.35
C GLY A 141 13.27 -17.55 -1.87
N CYS A 142 12.13 -17.19 -1.27
CA CYS A 142 10.84 -17.61 -1.80
C CYS A 142 10.49 -16.86 -3.09
N LYS A 143 9.66 -17.47 -3.94
CA LYS A 143 9.08 -16.80 -5.11
C LYS A 143 8.24 -15.62 -4.65
N ALA A 144 8.58 -14.39 -5.06
CA ALA A 144 7.86 -13.21 -4.58
C ALA A 144 7.71 -12.11 -5.63
N ILE A 145 6.54 -11.45 -5.58
CA ILE A 145 6.27 -10.18 -6.21
C ILE A 145 6.15 -9.14 -5.10
N ILE A 146 7.14 -8.26 -4.98
CA ILE A 146 7.13 -7.16 -4.01
C ILE A 146 6.65 -5.90 -4.72
N ILE A 147 5.58 -5.27 -4.22
CA ILE A 147 5.02 -4.05 -4.83
C ILE A 147 5.18 -2.90 -3.84
N ARG A 148 6.07 -1.96 -4.14
CA ARG A 148 6.17 -0.70 -3.41
C ARG A 148 5.09 0.25 -3.89
N THR A 149 4.35 0.83 -2.95
CA THR A 149 3.27 1.80 -3.21
C THR A 149 3.43 3.04 -2.36
N ALA A 150 2.66 4.10 -2.67
CA ALA A 150 2.70 5.38 -1.98
C ALA A 150 1.29 5.92 -1.75
N TRP A 151 1.07 6.65 -0.66
CA TRP A 151 -0.12 7.46 -0.38
C TRP A 151 -1.44 6.71 -0.60
N LEU A 152 -1.53 5.49 -0.06
CA LEU A 152 -2.68 4.60 -0.26
C LEU A 152 -3.94 5.16 0.40
N TYR A 153 -5.03 5.19 -0.36
CA TYR A 153 -6.36 5.58 0.12
C TYR A 153 -7.46 4.69 -0.48
N SER A 154 -8.60 4.64 0.20
CA SER A 154 -9.80 3.95 -0.27
C SER A 154 -11.03 4.42 0.51
N GLU A 155 -12.18 3.82 0.23
CA GLU A 155 -13.41 3.96 1.00
C GLU A 155 -13.29 3.35 2.40
N PHE A 156 -12.35 2.40 2.58
CA PHE A 156 -12.16 1.65 3.82
C PHE A 156 -11.07 2.28 4.71
N GLY A 157 -11.14 1.98 6.00
CA GLY A 157 -10.14 2.41 6.97
C GLY A 157 -10.03 3.94 7.12
N ASN A 158 -8.93 4.36 7.75
CA ASN A 158 -8.57 5.77 7.90
C ASN A 158 -7.48 6.13 6.89
N ASN A 159 -7.65 7.26 6.18
CA ASN A 159 -6.69 7.74 5.20
C ASN A 159 -6.81 9.26 5.00
N PHE A 160 -5.88 9.82 4.22
CA PHE A 160 -5.83 11.26 3.97
C PHE A 160 -7.09 11.78 3.27
N LEU A 161 -7.61 11.05 2.25
CA LEU A 161 -8.82 11.45 1.53
C LEU A 161 -9.99 11.63 2.49
N LYS A 162 -10.29 10.64 3.33
CA LYS A 162 -11.39 10.70 4.31
C LYS A 162 -11.17 11.78 5.37
N THR A 163 -9.92 11.99 5.77
CA THR A 163 -9.54 13.07 6.68
C THR A 163 -9.84 14.45 6.06
N MET A 164 -9.45 14.66 4.80
CA MET A 164 -9.73 15.91 4.09
C MET A 164 -11.23 16.12 3.85
N LEU A 165 -11.98 15.07 3.47
CA LEU A 165 -13.44 15.14 3.36
C LEU A 165 -14.09 15.69 4.62
N ARG A 166 -13.71 15.14 5.78
CA ARG A 166 -14.26 15.58 7.06
C ARG A 166 -13.80 17.01 7.40
N LEU A 167 -12.49 17.27 7.34
CA LEU A 167 -11.96 18.57 7.78
C LEU A 167 -12.40 19.72 6.89
N THR A 168 -12.49 19.54 5.58
CA THR A 168 -12.95 20.60 4.66
C THR A 168 -14.46 20.87 4.78
N ALA A 169 -15.24 19.91 5.27
CA ALA A 169 -16.65 20.13 5.59
C ALA A 169 -16.85 20.89 6.92
N GLU A 170 -15.96 20.67 7.90
CA GLU A 170 -16.13 21.16 9.28
C GLU A 170 -15.39 22.47 9.57
N LYS A 171 -14.25 22.73 8.90
CA LYS A 171 -13.35 23.84 9.22
C LYS A 171 -13.47 25.00 8.25
N GLU A 172 -13.25 26.22 8.76
CA GLU A 172 -13.18 27.43 7.94
C GLU A 172 -11.85 27.52 7.18
N SER A 173 -10.77 26.98 7.75
CA SER A 173 -9.46 26.93 7.10
C SER A 173 -8.62 25.74 7.55
N LEU A 174 -7.71 25.30 6.66
CA LEU A 174 -6.71 24.25 6.88
C LEU A 174 -5.36 24.69 6.32
N ASN A 175 -4.28 24.27 6.97
CA ASN A 175 -2.94 24.33 6.40
C ASN A 175 -2.53 22.93 5.95
N VAL A 176 -2.10 22.77 4.70
CA VAL A 176 -1.70 21.49 4.12
C VAL A 176 -0.33 21.64 3.44
N VAL A 177 0.53 20.66 3.68
CA VAL A 177 1.91 20.66 3.19
C VAL A 177 1.94 20.61 1.65
N PHE A 178 2.72 21.51 1.02
CA PHE A 178 2.84 21.59 -0.44
C PHE A 178 4.24 21.20 -0.96
N ASP A 179 5.26 21.15 -0.10
CA ASP A 179 6.65 20.83 -0.43
C ASP A 179 6.99 19.33 -0.27
N GLN A 180 5.96 18.47 -0.14
CA GLN A 180 6.07 17.01 -0.28
C GLN A 180 5.29 16.59 -1.51
N VAL A 181 6.01 16.00 -2.47
CA VAL A 181 5.51 15.64 -3.80
C VAL A 181 5.55 14.12 -3.98
N GLY A 182 4.43 13.57 -4.38
CA GLY A 182 4.26 12.13 -4.58
C GLY A 182 3.08 11.84 -5.51
N THR A 183 2.55 10.63 -5.41
CA THR A 183 1.36 10.22 -6.15
C THR A 183 0.39 9.47 -5.24
N PRO A 184 -0.86 9.92 -5.09
CA PRO A 184 -1.89 9.16 -4.39
C PRO A 184 -2.16 7.84 -5.11
N THR A 185 -2.39 6.77 -4.34
CA THR A 185 -2.74 5.45 -4.87
C THR A 185 -4.10 5.03 -4.37
N TYR A 186 -5.04 4.81 -5.26
CA TYR A 186 -6.32 4.21 -4.92
C TYR A 186 -6.14 2.70 -4.71
N ALA A 187 -6.53 2.20 -3.55
CA ALA A 187 -6.35 0.78 -3.20
C ALA A 187 -7.12 -0.16 -4.14
N GLY A 188 -8.23 0.30 -4.74
CA GLY A 188 -8.97 -0.46 -5.74
C GLY A 188 -8.17 -0.70 -7.01
N ASP A 189 -7.37 0.29 -7.47
CA ASP A 189 -6.51 0.13 -8.65
C ASP A 189 -5.33 -0.80 -8.37
N LEU A 190 -4.70 -0.67 -7.20
CA LEU A 190 -3.65 -1.58 -6.75
C LEU A 190 -4.17 -3.01 -6.62
N ALA A 191 -5.37 -3.18 -6.03
CA ALA A 191 -6.02 -4.48 -5.91
C ALA A 191 -6.31 -5.09 -7.29
N LEU A 192 -6.81 -4.29 -8.24
CA LEU A 192 -7.08 -4.73 -9.60
C LEU A 192 -5.79 -5.18 -10.32
N ALA A 193 -4.69 -4.45 -10.13
CA ALA A 193 -3.39 -4.83 -10.68
C ALA A 193 -2.93 -6.19 -10.12
N ILE A 194 -2.92 -6.37 -8.79
CA ILE A 194 -2.55 -7.64 -8.13
C ILE A 194 -3.48 -8.77 -8.60
N PHE A 195 -4.78 -8.53 -8.61
CA PHE A 195 -5.78 -9.50 -9.04
C PHE A 195 -5.54 -9.93 -10.49
N SER A 196 -5.31 -9.00 -11.41
CA SER A 196 -5.06 -9.29 -12.83
C SER A 196 -3.78 -10.10 -13.03
N ILE A 197 -2.72 -9.80 -12.29
CA ILE A 197 -1.46 -10.56 -12.32
C ILE A 197 -1.68 -12.01 -11.85
N ILE A 198 -2.47 -12.21 -10.79
CA ILE A 198 -2.77 -13.54 -10.21
C ILE A 198 -3.68 -14.34 -11.15
N GLU A 199 -4.79 -13.73 -11.61
CA GLU A 199 -5.77 -14.42 -12.46
C GLU A 199 -5.20 -14.78 -13.83
N GLY A 200 -4.33 -13.91 -14.38
CA GLY A 200 -3.65 -14.14 -15.65
C GLY A 200 -2.47 -15.10 -15.57
N ASP A 201 -2.08 -15.59 -14.38
CA ASP A 201 -0.87 -16.42 -14.17
C ASP A 201 0.44 -15.75 -14.66
N ILE A 202 0.43 -14.42 -14.85
CA ILE A 202 1.56 -13.68 -15.43
C ILE A 202 2.65 -13.33 -14.41
N TYR A 203 2.48 -13.71 -13.14
CA TYR A 203 3.51 -13.57 -12.09
C TYR A 203 4.62 -14.62 -12.19
N LYS A 204 4.33 -15.78 -12.83
CA LYS A 204 5.28 -16.87 -12.98
C LYS A 204 6.46 -16.42 -13.84
N ASP A 205 7.66 -16.72 -13.38
CA ASP A 205 8.93 -16.30 -14.01
C ASP A 205 9.15 -14.78 -14.07
N ASN A 206 8.35 -14.01 -13.28
CA ASN A 206 8.44 -12.56 -13.17
C ASN A 206 8.58 -12.10 -11.71
N GLU A 207 9.25 -12.91 -10.88
CA GLU A 207 9.55 -12.55 -9.50
C GLU A 207 10.41 -11.27 -9.43
N GLY A 208 10.23 -10.49 -8.37
CA GLY A 208 11.02 -9.30 -8.16
C GLY A 208 10.27 -8.14 -7.52
N VAL A 209 10.94 -6.99 -7.49
CA VAL A 209 10.40 -5.74 -6.95
C VAL A 209 9.80 -4.92 -8.08
N TYR A 210 8.63 -4.36 -7.82
CA TYR A 210 7.85 -3.51 -8.72
C TYR A 210 7.32 -2.30 -7.99
N HIS A 211 7.02 -1.25 -8.74
CA HIS A 211 6.37 -0.05 -8.21
C HIS A 211 4.95 0.09 -8.75
N PHE A 212 4.00 0.45 -7.88
CA PHE A 212 2.66 0.81 -8.26
C PHE A 212 2.17 2.04 -7.49
N SER A 213 1.79 3.07 -8.21
CA SER A 213 0.94 4.18 -7.77
C SER A 213 0.09 4.61 -8.96
N ASN A 214 -0.97 5.39 -8.76
CA ASN A 214 -1.68 5.95 -9.90
C ASN A 214 -0.75 6.84 -10.76
N GLU A 215 -1.13 7.15 -12.00
CA GLU A 215 -0.36 8.07 -12.83
C GLU A 215 -0.53 9.53 -12.38
N GLY A 216 0.42 10.37 -12.75
CA GLY A 216 0.46 11.79 -12.39
C GLY A 216 1.25 12.05 -11.11
N VAL A 217 1.32 13.32 -10.73
CA VAL A 217 2.12 13.82 -9.60
C VAL A 217 1.36 14.98 -8.96
N CYS A 218 1.37 15.05 -7.62
CA CYS A 218 0.80 16.18 -6.88
C CYS A 218 1.48 16.34 -5.50
N SER A 219 1.26 17.48 -4.85
CA SER A 219 1.53 17.65 -3.42
C SER A 219 0.31 17.22 -2.59
N TRP A 220 0.50 17.08 -1.26
CA TRP A 220 -0.63 16.89 -0.35
C TRP A 220 -1.63 18.05 -0.42
N TYR A 221 -1.12 19.28 -0.64
CA TYR A 221 -1.95 20.46 -0.84
C TYR A 221 -2.83 20.34 -2.09
N ASP A 222 -2.25 19.94 -3.23
CA ASP A 222 -3.01 19.77 -4.47
C ASP A 222 -4.08 18.66 -4.30
N PHE A 223 -3.72 17.56 -3.65
CA PHE A 223 -4.66 16.47 -3.38
C PHE A 223 -5.83 16.94 -2.49
N ALA A 224 -5.55 17.72 -1.43
CA ALA A 224 -6.59 18.30 -0.57
C ALA A 224 -7.50 19.28 -1.33
N GLN A 225 -6.93 20.12 -2.20
CA GLN A 225 -7.67 21.06 -3.04
C GLN A 225 -8.64 20.33 -3.99
N GLU A 226 -8.17 19.28 -4.67
CA GLU A 226 -9.02 18.51 -5.58
C GLU A 226 -10.15 17.77 -4.84
N ILE A 227 -9.90 17.22 -3.65
CA ILE A 227 -10.93 16.61 -2.80
C ILE A 227 -12.01 17.64 -2.43
N ALA A 228 -11.61 18.80 -1.94
CA ALA A 228 -12.54 19.85 -1.54
C ALA A 228 -13.37 20.36 -2.74
N SER A 229 -12.71 20.58 -3.88
CA SER A 229 -13.35 21.01 -5.13
C SER A 229 -14.39 19.99 -5.61
N ALA A 230 -14.06 18.70 -5.64
CA ALA A 230 -14.96 17.65 -6.06
C ALA A 230 -16.22 17.55 -5.18
N MET A 231 -16.08 17.83 -3.89
CA MET A 231 -17.17 17.80 -2.91
C MET A 231 -17.88 19.15 -2.72
N ARG A 232 -17.46 20.19 -3.45
CA ARG A 232 -17.97 21.57 -3.33
C ARG A 232 -17.89 22.12 -1.91
N HIS A 233 -16.79 21.82 -1.22
CA HIS A 233 -16.51 22.36 0.12
C HIS A 233 -15.88 23.76 0.04
N ASP A 234 -16.54 24.68 -0.67
CA ASP A 234 -16.03 26.00 -1.03
C ASP A 234 -15.84 26.97 0.17
N LYS A 235 -16.38 26.59 1.33
CA LYS A 235 -16.26 27.43 2.55
C LYS A 235 -14.92 27.25 3.25
N CYS A 236 -14.26 26.13 3.07
CA CYS A 236 -12.98 25.86 3.72
C CYS A 236 -11.83 26.42 2.90
N LYS A 237 -11.09 27.37 3.45
CA LYS A 237 -9.87 27.87 2.83
C LYS A 237 -8.70 26.93 3.10
N ILE A 238 -8.18 26.25 2.07
CA ILE A 238 -6.99 25.43 2.17
C ILE A 238 -5.77 26.28 1.83
N ASN A 239 -4.85 26.46 2.79
CA ASN A 239 -3.62 27.23 2.63
C ASN A 239 -2.43 26.28 2.46
N PRO A 240 -1.50 26.55 1.53
CA PRO A 240 -0.24 25.81 1.48
C PRO A 240 0.65 26.16 2.67
N CYS A 241 1.36 25.17 3.22
CA CYS A 241 2.39 25.40 4.23
C CYS A 241 3.62 24.53 3.92
N HIS A 242 4.77 24.90 4.47
CA HIS A 242 5.98 24.10 4.38
C HIS A 242 5.97 22.97 5.42
N SER A 243 6.75 21.92 5.14
CA SER A 243 6.91 20.78 6.06
C SER A 243 7.40 21.16 7.45
N ASN A 244 8.26 22.20 7.55
CA ASN A 244 8.78 22.68 8.83
C ASN A 244 7.75 23.50 9.63
N GLU A 245 6.65 23.92 9.01
CA GLU A 245 5.52 24.61 9.66
C GLU A 245 4.46 23.62 10.16
N PHE A 246 4.56 22.35 9.75
CA PHE A 246 3.62 21.29 10.13
C PHE A 246 4.27 20.33 11.14
N PRO A 247 3.72 20.21 12.36
CA PRO A 247 4.30 19.34 13.37
C PRO A 247 4.25 17.87 12.93
N SER A 248 5.42 17.26 12.76
CA SER A 248 5.59 15.85 12.44
C SER A 248 6.80 15.31 13.21
N LYS A 249 6.70 14.10 13.75
CA LYS A 249 7.83 13.41 14.40
C LYS A 249 8.82 12.86 13.38
N VAL A 250 8.35 12.60 12.16
CA VAL A 250 9.10 11.93 11.11
C VAL A 250 9.49 12.92 10.02
N THR A 251 10.73 12.88 9.59
CA THR A 251 11.16 13.51 8.35
C THR A 251 10.58 12.72 7.17
N ARG A 252 9.66 13.33 6.45
CA ARG A 252 9.08 12.72 5.25
C ARG A 252 9.89 13.10 4.02
N PRO A 253 10.08 12.20 3.05
CA PRO A 253 10.80 12.54 1.82
C PRO A 253 10.07 13.66 1.07
N PRO A 254 10.81 14.70 0.60
CA PRO A 254 10.19 15.80 -0.16
C PRO A 254 9.72 15.34 -1.55
N PHE A 255 10.27 14.24 -2.07
CA PHE A 255 9.90 13.68 -3.36
C PHE A 255 9.83 12.14 -3.29
N SER A 256 8.63 11.59 -3.47
CA SER A 256 8.37 10.15 -3.36
C SER A 256 7.64 9.56 -4.59
N VAL A 257 7.77 10.21 -5.75
CA VAL A 257 7.19 9.71 -7.00
C VAL A 257 7.88 8.41 -7.42
N LEU A 258 7.10 7.36 -7.66
CA LEU A 258 7.59 6.07 -8.11
C LEU A 258 7.57 5.98 -9.64
N ASP A 259 8.61 5.41 -10.24
CA ASP A 259 8.60 4.98 -11.65
C ASP A 259 7.85 3.65 -11.75
N LYS A 260 6.82 3.60 -12.59
CA LYS A 260 5.96 2.43 -12.80
C LYS A 260 6.22 1.73 -14.15
N THR A 261 7.30 2.11 -14.84
CA THR A 261 7.61 1.55 -16.16
C THR A 261 7.76 0.04 -16.12
N LYS A 262 8.45 -0.50 -15.10
CA LYS A 262 8.70 -1.94 -14.97
C LYS A 262 7.40 -2.73 -14.84
N ILE A 263 6.49 -2.36 -13.93
CA ILE A 263 5.23 -3.11 -13.74
C ILE A 263 4.34 -3.05 -15.01
N LYS A 264 4.28 -1.88 -15.66
CA LYS A 264 3.52 -1.71 -16.91
C LYS A 264 4.06 -2.57 -18.05
N THR A 265 5.37 -2.59 -18.24
CA THR A 265 5.99 -3.34 -19.34
C THR A 265 6.02 -4.84 -19.11
N THR A 266 6.20 -5.28 -17.84
CA THR A 266 6.24 -6.69 -17.50
C THR A 266 4.86 -7.34 -17.56
N PHE A 267 3.84 -6.67 -17.00
CA PHE A 267 2.51 -7.26 -16.84
C PHE A 267 1.45 -6.69 -17.78
N GLY A 268 1.78 -5.73 -18.63
CA GLY A 268 0.82 -5.10 -19.54
C GLY A 268 -0.27 -4.29 -18.82
N ILE A 269 0.04 -3.75 -17.63
CA ILE A 269 -0.93 -3.04 -16.79
C ILE A 269 -1.08 -1.60 -17.27
N GLU A 270 -2.33 -1.17 -17.46
CA GLU A 270 -2.71 0.24 -17.59
C GLU A 270 -3.06 0.82 -16.22
N ILE A 271 -2.47 1.97 -15.90
CA ILE A 271 -2.64 2.62 -14.59
C ILE A 271 -3.42 3.92 -14.79
N PRO A 272 -4.58 4.08 -14.12
CA PRO A 272 -5.36 5.32 -14.19
C PRO A 272 -4.63 6.52 -13.58
N HIS A 273 -5.00 7.73 -14.02
CA HIS A 273 -4.51 8.96 -13.40
C HIS A 273 -5.10 9.12 -11.98
N TRP A 274 -4.29 9.60 -11.01
CA TRP A 274 -4.68 9.70 -9.61
C TRP A 274 -5.99 10.50 -9.39
N ARG A 275 -6.22 11.53 -10.20
CA ARG A 275 -7.41 12.37 -10.10
C ARG A 275 -8.67 11.60 -10.48
N ASP A 276 -8.62 10.80 -11.52
CA ASP A 276 -9.78 10.01 -11.98
C ASP A 276 -10.13 8.92 -10.95
N SER A 277 -9.12 8.26 -10.40
CA SER A 277 -9.27 7.27 -9.33
C SER A 277 -9.82 7.90 -8.04
N MET A 278 -9.38 9.13 -7.70
CA MET A 278 -9.92 9.89 -6.56
C MET A 278 -11.41 10.19 -6.76
N LEU A 279 -11.79 10.68 -7.93
CA LEU A 279 -13.19 10.98 -8.24
C LEU A 279 -14.07 9.72 -8.17
N TYR A 280 -13.56 8.60 -8.67
CA TYR A 280 -14.21 7.29 -8.56
C TYR A 280 -14.41 6.87 -7.11
N CYS A 281 -13.36 6.96 -6.28
CA CYS A 281 -13.45 6.64 -4.85
C CYS A 281 -14.47 7.54 -4.12
N LEU A 282 -14.50 8.85 -4.41
CA LEU A 282 -15.47 9.77 -3.84
C LEU A 282 -16.91 9.43 -4.23
N GLN A 283 -17.15 9.08 -5.48
CA GLN A 283 -18.46 8.64 -5.94
C GLN A 283 -18.95 7.41 -5.17
N ARG A 284 -18.07 6.44 -4.95
CA ARG A 284 -18.38 5.22 -4.20
C ARG A 284 -18.67 5.49 -2.74
N LEU A 285 -17.90 6.38 -2.08
CA LEU A 285 -18.17 6.80 -0.70
C LEU A 285 -19.56 7.43 -0.57
N THR A 286 -19.98 8.24 -1.55
CA THR A 286 -21.28 8.89 -1.54
C THR A 286 -22.43 7.89 -1.73
N GLN A 287 -22.23 6.84 -2.53
CA GLN A 287 -23.22 5.78 -2.74
C GLN A 287 -23.41 4.87 -1.51
N GLN A 288 -22.37 4.68 -0.69
CA GLN A 288 -22.46 3.88 0.54
C GLN A 288 -23.20 4.59 1.69
N GLN A 289 -23.41 5.91 1.57
CA GLN A 289 -24.10 6.72 2.58
C GLN A 289 -25.61 6.89 2.28
N GLN A 290 -26.08 6.43 1.13
CA GLN A 290 -27.48 6.38 0.72
C GLN A 290 -28.10 5.00 1.00
#